data_8490d96d4942f28ac0a27146cb6e36e5
#
_entry.id   8490d96d4942f28ac0a27146cb6e36e5
#
_cell.length_a   1.000
_cell.length_b   1.000
_cell.length_c   1.000
_cell.angle_alpha   90.00
_cell.angle_beta   90.00
_cell.angle_gamma   90.00
#
_symmetry.space_group_name_H-M   'P 1'
#
loop_
_entity.id
_entity.type
_entity.pdbx_description
1 polymer ?
#
loop_
_entity_poly.entity_id
_entity_poly.type
_entity_poly.pdbx_seq_one_letter_code
_entity_poly.pdbx_strand_id
1 'polypeptide(L)'
;MSVSISNLSKNYGEQKVLNNIGFEIGEGEVVGFLGPNGAGKTTTMKIIAGTLSYNTGSVKVCGLEVKDNTLQTNALIGYLPEQNPLYTEMYVKEYLLFVAETHGIKKDREKLVNELIEKVGLTPEFHKKIGQLSKGYRQRVGLAQALVPNPKVLILDEPTTGLDPNQLEEIRNLIRELGKDRTVILSTHIMQEIKAICNRVIIINKGEIVADYPDISKISQFGENNLQFEVEFLYETEISGIEGIIDVSAKGKNTYTILASGDIRAEIFDFAVKSGNKILTMKTVERSMEEVFKDLTK
;
A
#
# COMPACT_ATOMS: atom_id res chain seq x y z
N MET A 1 -11.30 -8.06 -14.84
CA MET A 1 -11.20 -6.85 -13.99
C MET A 1 -11.78 -7.17 -12.62
N SER A 2 -10.95 -7.11 -11.57
CA SER A 2 -11.40 -7.44 -10.21
C SER A 2 -12.04 -6.26 -9.50
N VAL A 3 -11.46 -5.06 -9.63
CA VAL A 3 -12.03 -3.82 -9.07
C VAL A 3 -11.95 -2.71 -10.11
N SER A 4 -13.02 -1.92 -10.26
CA SER A 4 -13.05 -0.74 -11.11
C SER A 4 -13.75 0.40 -10.37
N ILE A 5 -13.09 1.53 -10.29
CA ILE A 5 -13.59 2.76 -9.65
C ILE A 5 -13.58 3.88 -10.69
N SER A 6 -14.69 4.59 -10.81
CA SER A 6 -14.83 5.70 -11.76
C SER A 6 -15.50 6.90 -11.09
N ASN A 7 -14.82 8.06 -11.15
CA ASN A 7 -15.33 9.36 -10.67
C ASN A 7 -15.86 9.33 -9.23
N LEU A 8 -15.22 8.52 -8.36
CA LEU A 8 -15.64 8.31 -6.99
C LEU A 8 -15.36 9.54 -6.14
N SER A 9 -16.42 10.08 -5.51
CA SER A 9 -16.28 11.15 -4.51
C SER A 9 -17.02 10.80 -3.22
N LYS A 10 -16.42 11.19 -2.09
CA LYS A 10 -16.99 10.99 -0.74
C LYS A 10 -16.78 12.21 0.12
N ASN A 11 -17.87 12.66 0.75
CA ASN A 11 -17.86 13.74 1.73
C ASN A 11 -18.38 13.23 3.08
N TYR A 12 -17.86 13.80 4.17
CA TYR A 12 -18.41 13.74 5.52
C TYR A 12 -18.84 15.16 5.93
N GLY A 13 -20.14 15.43 5.83
CA GLY A 13 -20.63 16.81 5.92
C GLY A 13 -20.00 17.67 4.83
N GLU A 14 -19.33 18.76 5.22
CA GLU A 14 -18.62 19.67 4.30
C GLU A 14 -17.22 19.19 3.92
N GLN A 15 -16.65 18.26 4.69
CA GLN A 15 -15.30 17.77 4.44
C GLN A 15 -15.28 16.79 3.27
N LYS A 16 -14.60 17.15 2.18
CA LYS A 16 -14.35 16.28 1.04
C LYS A 16 -13.16 15.37 1.35
N VAL A 17 -13.42 14.05 1.41
CA VAL A 17 -12.40 13.04 1.75
C VAL A 17 -11.90 12.31 0.52
N LEU A 18 -12.76 12.09 -0.48
CA LEU A 18 -12.36 11.59 -1.80
C LEU A 18 -12.88 12.55 -2.87
N ASN A 19 -12.01 12.89 -3.80
CA ASN A 19 -12.27 13.84 -4.87
C ASN A 19 -12.06 13.21 -6.24
N ASN A 20 -13.16 12.72 -6.86
CA ASN A 20 -13.18 12.24 -8.24
C ASN A 20 -12.07 11.21 -8.55
N ILE A 21 -11.83 10.25 -7.64
CA ILE A 21 -10.82 9.23 -7.85
C ILE A 21 -11.31 8.15 -8.84
N GLY A 22 -10.37 7.60 -9.62
CA GLY A 22 -10.63 6.51 -10.54
C GLY A 22 -9.39 5.66 -10.76
N PHE A 23 -9.57 4.33 -10.76
CA PHE A 23 -8.54 3.36 -11.09
C PHE A 23 -9.18 1.99 -11.35
N GLU A 24 -8.41 1.11 -11.98
CA GLU A 24 -8.83 -0.26 -12.28
C GLU A 24 -7.76 -1.25 -11.80
N ILE A 25 -8.20 -2.39 -11.24
CA ILE A 25 -7.31 -3.45 -10.76
C ILE A 25 -7.67 -4.74 -11.51
N GLY A 26 -6.68 -5.35 -12.13
CA GLY A 26 -6.78 -6.62 -12.84
C GLY A 26 -6.95 -7.82 -11.90
N GLU A 27 -7.20 -9.00 -12.49
CA GLU A 27 -7.24 -10.26 -11.73
C GLU A 27 -5.82 -10.70 -11.37
N GLY A 28 -5.62 -11.14 -10.11
CA GLY A 28 -4.34 -11.63 -9.62
C GLY A 28 -3.30 -10.52 -9.35
N GLU A 29 -3.65 -9.24 -9.44
CA GLU A 29 -2.75 -8.17 -9.05
C GLU A 29 -2.65 -8.06 -7.51
N VAL A 30 -1.44 -7.77 -7.02
CA VAL A 30 -1.19 -7.36 -5.63
C VAL A 30 -0.86 -5.88 -5.64
N VAL A 31 -1.85 -5.06 -5.29
CA VAL A 31 -1.78 -3.61 -5.43
C VAL A 31 -1.61 -2.96 -4.06
N GLY A 32 -0.57 -2.15 -3.94
CA GLY A 32 -0.38 -1.26 -2.80
C GLY A 32 -1.13 0.05 -2.97
N PHE A 33 -1.94 0.42 -1.99
CA PHE A 33 -2.64 1.70 -1.93
C PHE A 33 -1.94 2.59 -0.90
N LEU A 34 -1.03 3.42 -1.35
CA LEU A 34 -0.09 4.18 -0.52
C LEU A 34 -0.54 5.62 -0.33
N GLY A 35 -0.39 6.14 0.87
CA GLY A 35 -0.67 7.56 1.14
C GLY A 35 -0.49 7.93 2.62
N PRO A 36 -0.33 9.21 2.95
CA PRO A 36 -0.25 9.67 4.33
C PRO A 36 -1.55 9.39 5.10
N ASN A 37 -1.50 9.54 6.43
CA ASN A 37 -2.69 9.46 7.27
C ASN A 37 -3.69 10.56 6.87
N GLY A 38 -4.97 10.20 6.78
CA GLY A 38 -6.02 11.12 6.32
C GLY A 38 -6.12 11.30 4.80
N ALA A 39 -5.28 10.65 3.98
CA ALA A 39 -5.34 10.78 2.52
C ALA A 39 -6.58 10.16 1.86
N GLY A 40 -7.36 9.33 2.59
CA GLY A 40 -8.56 8.68 2.06
C GLY A 40 -8.43 7.17 1.88
N LYS A 41 -7.32 6.52 2.27
CA LYS A 41 -7.06 5.08 2.11
C LYS A 41 -8.18 4.21 2.69
N THR A 42 -8.37 4.27 4.02
CA THR A 42 -9.41 3.49 4.74
C THR A 42 -10.82 3.77 4.20
N THR A 43 -11.11 5.03 3.83
CA THR A 43 -12.39 5.40 3.23
C THR A 43 -12.60 4.66 1.90
N THR A 44 -11.59 4.63 1.04
CA THR A 44 -11.63 3.90 -0.23
C THR A 44 -11.81 2.39 0.01
N MET A 45 -11.03 1.79 0.94
CA MET A 45 -11.15 0.36 1.27
C MET A 45 -12.55 0.00 1.77
N LYS A 46 -13.13 0.81 2.66
CA LYS A 46 -14.51 0.62 3.18
C LYS A 46 -15.57 0.75 2.10
N ILE A 47 -15.39 1.63 1.13
CA ILE A 47 -16.32 1.78 0.01
C ILE A 47 -16.25 0.56 -0.91
N ILE A 48 -15.06 0.09 -1.27
CA ILE A 48 -14.89 -1.13 -2.09
C ILE A 48 -15.49 -2.34 -1.36
N ALA A 49 -15.26 -2.44 -0.04
CA ALA A 49 -15.83 -3.50 0.81
C ALA A 49 -17.35 -3.40 1.03
N GLY A 50 -18.02 -2.37 0.48
CA GLY A 50 -19.47 -2.18 0.64
C GLY A 50 -19.92 -1.79 2.04
N THR A 51 -18.99 -1.46 2.95
CA THR A 51 -19.30 -1.08 4.34
C THR A 51 -19.53 0.42 4.53
N LEU A 52 -19.26 1.23 3.50
CA LEU A 52 -19.42 2.67 3.50
C LEU A 52 -20.03 3.15 2.18
N SER A 53 -21.08 3.96 2.26
CA SER A 53 -21.69 4.60 1.09
C SER A 53 -20.83 5.77 0.56
N TYR A 54 -21.00 6.11 -0.71
CA TYR A 54 -20.33 7.24 -1.37
C TYR A 54 -21.35 8.21 -1.98
N ASN A 55 -20.90 9.41 -2.37
CA ASN A 55 -21.76 10.47 -2.88
C ASN A 55 -21.98 10.36 -4.38
N THR A 56 -20.88 10.25 -5.16
CA THR A 56 -20.93 10.15 -6.63
C THR A 56 -19.91 9.14 -7.14
N GLY A 57 -20.12 8.68 -8.37
CA GLY A 57 -19.25 7.73 -9.04
C GLY A 57 -19.80 6.32 -9.11
N SER A 58 -18.97 5.38 -9.52
CA SER A 58 -19.28 3.95 -9.64
C SER A 58 -18.13 3.14 -9.07
N VAL A 59 -18.46 2.10 -8.31
CA VAL A 59 -17.51 1.12 -7.74
C VAL A 59 -17.98 -0.27 -8.07
N LYS A 60 -17.19 -1.01 -8.84
CA LYS A 60 -17.52 -2.38 -9.25
C LYS A 60 -16.49 -3.37 -8.73
N VAL A 61 -16.97 -4.52 -8.27
CA VAL A 61 -16.16 -5.67 -7.89
C VAL A 61 -16.59 -6.87 -8.72
N CYS A 62 -15.65 -7.45 -9.45
CA CYS A 62 -15.90 -8.54 -10.41
C CYS A 62 -17.06 -8.22 -11.38
N GLY A 63 -17.17 -6.96 -11.83
CA GLY A 63 -18.20 -6.48 -12.74
C GLY A 63 -19.53 -6.09 -12.09
N LEU A 64 -19.74 -6.37 -10.80
CA LEU A 64 -20.94 -6.03 -10.06
C LEU A 64 -20.81 -4.67 -9.37
N GLU A 65 -21.78 -3.79 -9.57
CA GLU A 65 -21.85 -2.50 -8.85
C GLU A 65 -22.08 -2.75 -7.36
N VAL A 66 -21.17 -2.26 -6.51
CA VAL A 66 -21.18 -2.51 -5.05
C VAL A 66 -22.44 -1.98 -4.40
N LYS A 67 -22.89 -0.78 -4.78
CA LYS A 67 -24.06 -0.12 -4.22
C LYS A 67 -25.35 -0.92 -4.44
N ASP A 68 -25.48 -1.54 -5.61
CA ASP A 68 -26.71 -2.23 -6.03
C ASP A 68 -26.69 -3.72 -5.70
N ASN A 69 -25.51 -4.30 -5.47
CA ASN A 69 -25.30 -5.74 -5.33
C ASN A 69 -24.51 -6.09 -4.04
N THR A 70 -24.75 -5.40 -2.94
CA THR A 70 -23.92 -5.48 -1.72
C THR A 70 -23.76 -6.93 -1.20
N LEU A 71 -24.81 -7.74 -1.17
CA LEU A 71 -24.72 -9.14 -0.72
C LEU A 71 -23.85 -10.00 -1.63
N GLN A 72 -23.97 -9.81 -2.95
CA GLN A 72 -23.22 -10.58 -3.94
C GLN A 72 -21.74 -10.15 -3.93
N THR A 73 -21.47 -8.86 -3.84
CA THR A 73 -20.09 -8.34 -3.77
C THR A 73 -19.42 -8.72 -2.47
N ASN A 74 -20.12 -8.72 -1.34
CA ASN A 74 -19.58 -9.15 -0.05
C ASN A 74 -19.16 -10.63 -0.04
N ALA A 75 -19.84 -11.48 -0.83
CA ALA A 75 -19.42 -12.88 -0.99
C ALA A 75 -18.11 -13.02 -1.80
N LEU A 76 -17.73 -12.01 -2.58
CA LEU A 76 -16.52 -11.98 -3.41
C LEU A 76 -15.33 -11.27 -2.72
N ILE A 77 -15.59 -10.58 -1.60
CA ILE A 77 -14.62 -9.74 -0.91
C ILE A 77 -14.29 -10.33 0.45
N GLY A 78 -13.01 -10.43 0.76
CA GLY A 78 -12.50 -10.56 2.12
C GLY A 78 -11.95 -9.21 2.58
N TYR A 79 -12.40 -8.72 3.73
CA TYR A 79 -11.95 -7.43 4.24
C TYR A 79 -11.36 -7.57 5.64
N LEU A 80 -10.11 -7.14 5.79
CA LEU A 80 -9.43 -6.97 7.08
C LEU A 80 -9.30 -5.47 7.37
N PRO A 81 -10.09 -4.89 8.27
CA PRO A 81 -9.99 -3.50 8.66
C PRO A 81 -8.76 -3.24 9.55
N GLU A 82 -8.26 -2.01 9.58
CA GLU A 82 -7.17 -1.57 10.46
C GLU A 82 -7.46 -1.88 11.94
N GLN A 83 -8.65 -1.51 12.40
CA GLN A 83 -9.14 -1.91 13.72
C GLN A 83 -9.93 -3.19 13.55
N ASN A 84 -9.30 -4.30 13.87
CA ASN A 84 -9.86 -5.64 13.73
C ASN A 84 -10.85 -5.94 14.89
N PRO A 85 -12.18 -5.77 14.71
CA PRO A 85 -13.18 -5.87 15.78
C PRO A 85 -13.56 -7.33 16.05
N LEU A 86 -12.64 -8.10 16.63
CA LEU A 86 -12.83 -9.50 16.98
C LEU A 86 -13.63 -9.68 18.28
N TYR A 87 -14.34 -10.78 18.42
CA TYR A 87 -15.04 -11.17 19.66
C TYR A 87 -14.05 -11.79 20.65
N THR A 88 -13.48 -10.94 21.49
CA THR A 88 -12.35 -11.28 22.38
C THR A 88 -12.63 -12.39 23.37
N GLU A 89 -13.91 -12.63 23.74
CA GLU A 89 -14.31 -13.68 24.66
C GLU A 89 -14.47 -15.07 24.02
N MET A 90 -14.53 -15.12 22.67
CA MET A 90 -14.63 -16.38 21.94
C MET A 90 -13.24 -17.04 21.78
N TYR A 91 -13.22 -18.36 21.70
CA TYR A 91 -12.05 -19.10 21.26
C TYR A 91 -11.82 -18.91 19.74
N VAL A 92 -10.57 -18.96 19.30
CA VAL A 92 -10.24 -18.73 17.88
C VAL A 92 -11.04 -19.65 16.95
N LYS A 93 -11.05 -20.95 17.20
CA LYS A 93 -11.78 -21.92 16.39
C LYS A 93 -13.30 -21.69 16.43
N GLU A 94 -13.84 -21.41 17.59
CA GLU A 94 -15.27 -21.10 17.78
C GLU A 94 -15.68 -19.87 16.96
N TYR A 95 -14.88 -18.81 17.02
CA TYR A 95 -15.11 -17.59 16.26
C TYR A 95 -15.11 -17.84 14.75
N LEU A 96 -14.12 -18.57 14.23
CA LEU A 96 -14.04 -18.86 12.80
C LEU A 96 -15.19 -19.76 12.33
N LEU A 97 -15.65 -20.70 13.17
CA LEU A 97 -16.84 -21.51 12.90
C LEU A 97 -18.10 -20.66 12.89
N PHE A 98 -18.24 -19.71 13.80
CA PHE A 98 -19.33 -18.74 13.83
C PHE A 98 -19.32 -17.87 12.55
N VAL A 99 -18.16 -17.35 12.14
CA VAL A 99 -18.02 -16.58 10.89
C VAL A 99 -18.41 -17.43 9.67
N ALA A 100 -17.97 -18.67 9.58
CA ALA A 100 -18.34 -19.57 8.50
C ALA A 100 -19.86 -19.81 8.45
N GLU A 101 -20.52 -19.90 9.59
CA GLU A 101 -21.98 -20.03 9.67
C GLU A 101 -22.70 -18.78 9.19
N THR A 102 -22.23 -17.58 9.54
CA THR A 102 -22.83 -16.31 9.08
C THR A 102 -22.72 -16.14 7.55
N HIS A 103 -21.68 -16.74 6.93
CA HIS A 103 -21.54 -16.83 5.47
C HIS A 103 -22.36 -17.99 4.84
N GLY A 104 -23.17 -18.70 5.63
CA GLY A 104 -24.01 -19.79 5.13
C GLY A 104 -23.27 -21.09 4.80
N ILE A 105 -21.99 -21.22 5.21
CA ILE A 105 -21.16 -22.41 4.98
C ILE A 105 -21.57 -23.49 5.99
N LYS A 106 -22.36 -24.47 5.55
CA LYS A 106 -22.87 -25.56 6.41
C LYS A 106 -22.06 -26.84 6.27
N LYS A 107 -21.68 -27.19 5.02
CA LYS A 107 -20.96 -28.42 4.70
C LYS A 107 -19.46 -28.19 4.84
N ASP A 108 -18.76 -29.18 5.41
CA ASP A 108 -17.29 -29.20 5.56
C ASP A 108 -16.71 -27.97 6.31
N ARG A 109 -17.56 -27.27 7.11
CA ARG A 109 -17.20 -26.05 7.85
C ARG A 109 -16.00 -26.25 8.77
N GLU A 110 -15.95 -27.37 9.51
CA GLU A 110 -14.80 -27.67 10.40
C GLU A 110 -13.51 -27.90 9.62
N LYS A 111 -13.60 -28.57 8.48
CA LYS A 111 -12.45 -28.79 7.59
C LYS A 111 -11.91 -27.48 7.09
N LEU A 112 -12.77 -26.61 6.55
CA LEU A 112 -12.41 -25.28 6.09
C LEU A 112 -11.71 -24.46 7.19
N VAL A 113 -12.30 -24.43 8.39
CA VAL A 113 -11.72 -23.67 9.51
C VAL A 113 -10.37 -24.22 9.93
N ASN A 114 -10.18 -25.52 9.97
CA ASN A 114 -8.88 -26.13 10.30
C ASN A 114 -7.83 -25.79 9.23
N GLU A 115 -8.18 -25.86 7.94
CA GLU A 115 -7.29 -25.46 6.83
C GLU A 115 -6.90 -23.96 6.91
N LEU A 116 -7.85 -23.08 7.27
CA LEU A 116 -7.57 -21.66 7.46
C LEU A 116 -6.67 -21.41 8.65
N ILE A 117 -6.89 -22.09 9.79
CA ILE A 117 -6.05 -22.02 10.99
C ILE A 117 -4.59 -22.37 10.64
N GLU A 118 -4.40 -23.44 9.91
CA GLU A 118 -3.07 -23.86 9.44
C GLU A 118 -2.47 -22.84 8.48
N LYS A 119 -3.24 -22.44 7.45
CA LYS A 119 -2.80 -21.49 6.40
C LYS A 119 -2.30 -20.16 6.94
N VAL A 120 -2.98 -19.61 7.95
CA VAL A 120 -2.57 -18.31 8.54
C VAL A 120 -1.62 -18.47 9.73
N GLY A 121 -1.19 -19.70 10.09
CA GLY A 121 -0.25 -19.95 11.17
C GLY A 121 -0.85 -19.77 12.57
N LEU A 122 -2.12 -20.10 12.78
CA LEU A 122 -2.82 -20.03 14.07
C LEU A 122 -2.73 -21.34 14.88
N THR A 123 -2.16 -22.40 14.32
CA THR A 123 -2.09 -23.74 14.96
C THR A 123 -1.56 -23.72 16.40
N PRO A 124 -0.55 -22.91 16.81
CA PRO A 124 -0.11 -22.88 18.20
C PRO A 124 -1.13 -22.27 19.17
N GLU A 125 -2.01 -21.41 18.69
CA GLU A 125 -2.83 -20.52 19.51
C GLU A 125 -4.36 -20.74 19.35
N PHE A 126 -4.81 -21.62 18.44
CA PHE A 126 -6.23 -21.72 18.07
C PHE A 126 -7.17 -22.15 19.22
N HIS A 127 -6.61 -22.73 20.27
CA HIS A 127 -7.33 -23.17 21.45
C HIS A 127 -7.50 -22.10 22.54
N LYS A 128 -6.90 -20.91 22.34
CA LYS A 128 -7.01 -19.78 23.26
C LYS A 128 -8.19 -18.88 22.91
N LYS A 129 -8.64 -18.09 23.89
CA LYS A 129 -9.55 -16.97 23.64
C LYS A 129 -8.81 -15.88 22.86
N ILE A 130 -9.53 -15.22 21.94
CA ILE A 130 -8.97 -14.16 21.09
C ILE A 130 -8.35 -13.02 21.92
N GLY A 131 -8.98 -12.68 23.06
CA GLY A 131 -8.48 -11.66 23.98
C GLY A 131 -7.10 -11.96 24.59
N GLN A 132 -6.70 -13.23 24.64
CA GLN A 132 -5.41 -13.68 25.18
C GLN A 132 -4.27 -13.65 24.15
N LEU A 133 -4.60 -13.42 22.87
CA LEU A 133 -3.65 -13.43 21.79
C LEU A 133 -2.82 -12.13 21.73
N SER A 134 -1.58 -12.25 21.25
CA SER A 134 -0.80 -11.08 20.86
C SER A 134 -1.47 -10.32 19.69
N LYS A 135 -1.06 -9.09 19.43
CA LYS A 135 -1.59 -8.29 18.31
C LYS A 135 -1.41 -9.03 16.98
N GLY A 136 -0.24 -9.63 16.73
CA GLY A 136 0.03 -10.40 15.51
C GLY A 136 -0.88 -11.61 15.33
N TYR A 137 -1.13 -12.36 16.39
CA TYR A 137 -2.08 -13.47 16.32
C TYR A 137 -3.53 -13.00 16.13
N ARG A 138 -3.95 -11.88 16.73
CA ARG A 138 -5.26 -11.29 16.43
C ARG A 138 -5.37 -10.84 14.97
N GLN A 139 -4.30 -10.31 14.40
CA GLN A 139 -4.24 -9.96 12.98
C GLN A 139 -4.43 -11.20 12.09
N ARG A 140 -3.80 -12.33 12.43
CA ARG A 140 -3.99 -13.61 11.73
C ARG A 140 -5.42 -14.14 11.86
N VAL A 141 -6.09 -13.96 13.02
CA VAL A 141 -7.51 -14.30 13.16
C VAL A 141 -8.39 -13.49 12.23
N GLY A 142 -8.15 -12.16 12.13
CA GLY A 142 -8.87 -11.30 11.20
C GLY A 142 -8.61 -11.66 9.73
N LEU A 143 -7.38 -12.05 9.40
CA LEU A 143 -7.05 -12.52 8.06
C LEU A 143 -7.75 -13.85 7.75
N ALA A 144 -7.76 -14.81 8.72
CA ALA A 144 -8.53 -16.05 8.58
C ALA A 144 -10.01 -15.76 8.35
N GLN A 145 -10.60 -14.85 9.15
CA GLN A 145 -11.98 -14.38 8.98
C GLN A 145 -12.24 -13.86 7.55
N ALA A 146 -11.37 -12.98 7.06
CA ALA A 146 -11.49 -12.42 5.72
C ALA A 146 -11.40 -13.51 4.61
N LEU A 147 -10.75 -14.62 4.88
CA LEU A 147 -10.58 -15.73 3.95
C LEU A 147 -11.72 -16.75 3.99
N VAL A 148 -12.58 -16.73 5.02
CA VAL A 148 -13.70 -17.70 5.16
C VAL A 148 -14.57 -17.81 3.91
N PRO A 149 -15.02 -16.70 3.25
CA PRO A 149 -15.87 -16.80 2.06
C PRO A 149 -15.09 -17.22 0.79
N ASN A 150 -13.82 -17.57 0.90
CA ASN A 150 -12.93 -17.81 -0.25
C ASN A 150 -12.99 -16.69 -1.29
N PRO A 151 -12.64 -15.46 -0.93
CA PRO A 151 -12.86 -14.27 -1.73
C PRO A 151 -11.99 -14.24 -2.98
N LYS A 152 -12.50 -13.60 -4.05
CA LYS A 152 -11.73 -13.24 -5.25
C LYS A 152 -10.87 -12.00 -5.03
N VAL A 153 -11.34 -11.07 -4.20
CA VAL A 153 -10.66 -9.83 -3.85
C VAL A 153 -10.44 -9.79 -2.35
N LEU A 154 -9.18 -9.64 -1.92
CA LEU A 154 -8.80 -9.49 -0.52
C LEU A 154 -8.34 -8.06 -0.28
N ILE A 155 -9.03 -7.37 0.62
CA ILE A 155 -8.74 -5.98 1.00
C ILE A 155 -8.14 -5.98 2.40
N LEU A 156 -6.94 -5.44 2.54
CA LEU A 156 -6.18 -5.39 3.78
C LEU A 156 -5.85 -3.94 4.13
N ASP A 157 -6.48 -3.43 5.20
CA ASP A 157 -6.28 -2.05 5.63
C ASP A 157 -5.26 -2.00 6.76
N GLU A 158 -4.05 -1.50 6.47
CA GLU A 158 -2.90 -1.41 7.39
C GLU A 158 -2.58 -2.75 8.12
N PRO A 159 -2.44 -3.89 7.42
CA PRO A 159 -2.40 -5.22 8.03
C PRO A 159 -1.15 -5.49 8.88
N THR A 160 -0.12 -4.68 8.74
CA THR A 160 1.20 -4.84 9.37
C THR A 160 1.42 -3.87 10.53
N THR A 161 0.49 -2.94 10.75
CA THR A 161 0.64 -1.87 11.75
C THR A 161 0.80 -2.41 13.16
N GLY A 162 1.93 -2.06 13.80
CA GLY A 162 2.25 -2.39 15.20
C GLY A 162 2.61 -3.86 15.43
N LEU A 163 3.09 -4.56 14.41
CA LEU A 163 3.73 -5.87 14.53
C LEU A 163 5.22 -5.71 14.81
N ASP A 164 5.79 -6.69 15.50
CA ASP A 164 7.23 -6.79 15.64
C ASP A 164 7.90 -7.26 14.32
N PRO A 165 9.23 -7.11 14.15
CA PRO A 165 9.90 -7.44 12.89
C PRO A 165 9.69 -8.87 12.40
N ASN A 166 9.63 -9.85 13.29
CA ASN A 166 9.42 -11.26 12.93
C ASN A 166 8.00 -11.50 12.43
N GLN A 167 7.01 -11.01 13.19
CA GLN A 167 5.60 -11.10 12.82
C GLN A 167 5.31 -10.37 11.51
N LEU A 168 5.97 -9.23 11.29
CA LEU A 168 5.85 -8.44 10.07
C LEU A 168 6.29 -9.25 8.85
N GLU A 169 7.44 -9.92 8.90
CA GLU A 169 7.92 -10.72 7.77
C GLU A 169 7.03 -11.95 7.52
N GLU A 170 6.53 -12.59 8.57
CA GLU A 170 5.59 -13.71 8.44
C GLU A 170 4.26 -13.28 7.78
N ILE A 171 3.71 -12.12 8.15
CA ILE A 171 2.48 -11.57 7.53
C ILE A 171 2.73 -11.16 6.08
N ARG A 172 3.89 -10.57 5.76
CA ARG A 172 4.27 -10.25 4.37
C ARG A 172 4.33 -11.51 3.50
N ASN A 173 4.97 -12.55 3.99
CA ASN A 173 5.05 -13.83 3.30
C ASN A 173 3.66 -14.43 3.05
N LEU A 174 2.80 -14.40 4.07
CA LEU A 174 1.42 -14.87 3.96
C LEU A 174 0.62 -14.08 2.91
N ILE A 175 0.73 -12.75 2.91
CA ILE A 175 0.03 -11.90 1.90
C ILE A 175 0.54 -12.21 0.49
N ARG A 176 1.85 -12.40 0.30
CA ARG A 176 2.43 -12.79 -1.01
C ARG A 176 1.87 -14.16 -1.48
N GLU A 177 1.78 -15.14 -0.60
CA GLU A 177 1.19 -16.45 -0.93
C GLU A 177 -0.30 -16.31 -1.30
N LEU A 178 -1.05 -15.52 -0.57
CA LEU A 178 -2.46 -15.25 -0.86
C LEU A 178 -2.65 -14.54 -2.21
N GLY A 179 -1.71 -13.67 -2.59
CA GLY A 179 -1.73 -12.94 -3.85
C GLY A 179 -1.50 -13.80 -5.09
N LYS A 180 -1.01 -15.05 -4.95
CA LYS A 180 -0.84 -15.96 -6.09
C LYS A 180 -2.17 -16.41 -6.71
N ASP A 181 -3.23 -16.49 -5.90
CA ASP A 181 -4.50 -17.10 -6.27
C ASP A 181 -5.66 -16.08 -6.34
N ARG A 182 -5.42 -14.82 -5.93
CA ARG A 182 -6.46 -13.81 -5.83
C ARG A 182 -5.92 -12.39 -5.97
N THR A 183 -6.79 -11.45 -6.25
CA THR A 183 -6.44 -10.02 -6.23
C THR A 183 -6.34 -9.55 -4.79
N VAL A 184 -5.25 -8.83 -4.47
CA VAL A 184 -5.02 -8.25 -3.14
C VAL A 184 -4.88 -6.74 -3.25
N ILE A 185 -5.58 -6.01 -2.40
CA ILE A 185 -5.43 -4.57 -2.23
C ILE A 185 -4.93 -4.33 -0.81
N LEU A 186 -3.76 -3.76 -0.69
CA LEU A 186 -3.10 -3.48 0.59
C LEU A 186 -3.00 -1.97 0.80
N SER A 187 -3.68 -1.42 1.82
CA SER A 187 -3.43 -0.03 2.21
C SER A 187 -2.27 0.06 3.19
N THR A 188 -1.40 1.04 3.00
CA THR A 188 -0.32 1.36 3.94
C THR A 188 0.19 2.78 3.75
N HIS A 189 0.90 3.30 4.75
CA HIS A 189 1.67 4.54 4.66
C HIS A 189 3.19 4.26 4.62
N ILE A 190 3.60 2.98 4.58
CA ILE A 190 4.99 2.52 4.67
C ILE A 190 5.44 1.97 3.31
N MET A 191 6.36 2.68 2.65
CA MET A 191 6.87 2.32 1.33
C MET A 191 7.58 0.95 1.32
N GLN A 192 8.29 0.59 2.39
CA GLN A 192 8.98 -0.69 2.50
C GLN A 192 8.03 -1.89 2.44
N GLU A 193 6.78 -1.72 2.88
CA GLU A 193 5.76 -2.78 2.77
C GLU A 193 5.34 -2.98 1.33
N ILE A 194 5.15 -1.88 0.61
CA ILE A 194 4.83 -1.90 -0.81
C ILE A 194 5.92 -2.64 -1.59
N LYS A 195 7.19 -2.28 -1.39
CA LYS A 195 8.35 -2.95 -2.01
C LYS A 195 8.40 -4.45 -1.71
N ALA A 196 8.03 -4.83 -0.49
CA ALA A 196 8.11 -6.22 -0.05
C ALA A 196 6.97 -7.10 -0.57
N ILE A 197 5.78 -6.55 -0.82
CA ILE A 197 4.56 -7.35 -1.02
C ILE A 197 3.97 -7.14 -2.41
N CYS A 198 3.95 -5.89 -2.91
CA CYS A 198 3.17 -5.50 -4.08
C CYS A 198 3.97 -5.54 -5.37
N ASN A 199 3.30 -5.65 -6.50
CA ASN A 199 3.88 -5.47 -7.82
C ASN A 199 3.43 -4.16 -8.50
N ARG A 200 2.38 -3.52 -8.00
CA ARG A 200 1.83 -2.24 -8.45
C ARG A 200 1.55 -1.34 -7.24
N VAL A 201 1.64 -0.03 -7.41
CA VAL A 201 1.27 0.93 -6.37
C VAL A 201 0.43 2.06 -6.93
N ILE A 202 -0.66 2.38 -6.23
CA ILE A 202 -1.50 3.56 -6.44
C ILE A 202 -1.25 4.49 -5.27
N ILE A 203 -0.90 5.75 -5.55
CA ILE A 203 -0.61 6.75 -4.52
C ILE A 203 -1.78 7.72 -4.41
N ILE A 204 -2.31 7.86 -3.20
CA ILE A 204 -3.37 8.81 -2.87
C ILE A 204 -2.85 9.89 -1.93
N ASN A 205 -3.19 11.15 -2.21
CA ASN A 205 -2.91 12.28 -1.33
C ASN A 205 -4.12 13.24 -1.33
N LYS A 206 -4.53 13.72 -0.16
CA LYS A 206 -5.64 14.67 0.01
C LYS A 206 -6.92 14.29 -0.75
N GLY A 207 -7.20 12.99 -0.83
CA GLY A 207 -8.40 12.45 -1.48
C GLY A 207 -8.30 12.34 -3.00
N GLU A 208 -7.13 12.51 -3.62
CA GLU A 208 -6.90 12.40 -5.06
C GLU A 208 -5.83 11.36 -5.37
N ILE A 209 -5.97 10.65 -6.49
CA ILE A 209 -4.92 9.76 -7.00
C ILE A 209 -3.85 10.64 -7.65
N VAL A 210 -2.67 10.67 -7.05
CA VAL A 210 -1.53 11.47 -7.52
C VAL A 210 -0.57 10.68 -8.41
N ALA A 211 -0.58 9.34 -8.30
CA ALA A 211 0.20 8.48 -9.18
C ALA A 211 -0.36 7.05 -9.19
N ASP A 212 -0.15 6.35 -10.30
CA ASP A 212 -0.43 4.92 -10.48
C ASP A 212 0.75 4.29 -11.24
N TYR A 213 1.50 3.44 -10.56
CA TYR A 213 2.67 2.76 -11.12
C TYR A 213 2.36 1.26 -11.30
N PRO A 214 2.09 0.83 -12.54
CA PRO A 214 1.74 -0.57 -12.83
C PRO A 214 2.84 -1.58 -12.53
N ASP A 215 4.08 -1.12 -12.46
CA ASP A 215 5.27 -1.95 -12.17
C ASP A 215 6.17 -1.20 -11.18
N ILE A 216 6.16 -1.69 -9.96
CA ILE A 216 6.90 -1.07 -8.85
C ILE A 216 8.43 -1.11 -9.07
N SER A 217 8.94 -2.06 -9.85
CA SER A 217 10.38 -2.17 -10.15
C SER A 217 10.89 -0.98 -10.98
N LYS A 218 9.99 -0.28 -11.65
CA LYS A 218 10.30 0.87 -12.51
C LYS A 218 10.05 2.23 -11.85
N ILE A 219 9.62 2.27 -10.60
CA ILE A 219 9.30 3.56 -9.92
C ILE A 219 10.49 4.52 -9.90
N SER A 220 11.71 4.02 -9.74
CA SER A 220 12.91 4.86 -9.82
C SER A 220 13.10 5.54 -11.18
N GLN A 221 12.44 5.03 -12.23
CA GLN A 221 12.47 5.58 -13.59
C GLN A 221 11.30 6.53 -13.88
N PHE A 222 10.26 6.55 -13.04
CA PHE A 222 9.02 7.32 -13.24
C PHE A 222 8.95 8.65 -12.47
N GLY A 223 9.97 9.08 -11.76
CA GLY A 223 10.06 10.50 -11.38
C GLY A 223 10.26 11.32 -12.64
N GLU A 224 9.40 12.37 -12.91
CA GLU A 224 9.61 13.32 -14.03
C GLU A 224 11.08 13.29 -14.48
N ASN A 225 11.50 13.63 -15.66
CA ASN A 225 12.90 13.57 -16.17
C ASN A 225 14.01 14.04 -15.20
N ASN A 226 13.71 14.07 -13.92
CA ASN A 226 14.54 14.54 -12.83
C ASN A 226 15.58 13.49 -12.46
N LEU A 227 16.82 13.79 -12.81
CA LEU A 227 17.98 12.98 -12.44
C LEU A 227 18.58 13.49 -11.13
N GLN A 228 19.07 12.58 -10.32
CA GLN A 228 19.78 12.90 -9.08
C GLN A 228 21.26 12.57 -9.24
N PHE A 229 22.09 13.54 -8.94
CA PHE A 229 23.55 13.39 -9.00
C PHE A 229 24.13 13.53 -7.61
N GLU A 230 25.02 12.61 -7.23
CA GLU A 230 25.89 12.79 -6.08
C GLU A 230 27.24 13.26 -6.61
N VAL A 231 27.66 14.46 -6.16
CA VAL A 231 28.88 15.10 -6.62
C VAL A 231 29.75 15.44 -5.43
N GLU A 232 31.01 15.01 -5.48
CA GLU A 232 32.03 15.35 -4.51
C GLU A 232 33.05 16.29 -5.15
N PHE A 233 33.24 17.45 -4.54
CA PHE A 233 34.24 18.43 -4.95
C PHE A 233 35.50 18.36 -4.08
N LEU A 234 36.61 18.89 -4.60
CA LEU A 234 37.85 18.96 -3.84
C LEU A 234 37.73 19.94 -2.66
N TYR A 235 37.03 21.05 -2.86
CA TYR A 235 36.78 22.08 -1.83
C TYR A 235 35.28 22.30 -1.64
N GLU A 236 34.89 22.71 -0.43
CA GLU A 236 33.54 23.15 -0.14
C GLU A 236 33.15 24.31 -1.06
N THR A 237 31.96 24.26 -1.66
CA THR A 237 31.52 25.26 -2.61
C THR A 237 29.99 25.47 -2.50
N GLU A 238 29.55 26.68 -2.73
CA GLU A 238 28.11 26.97 -2.86
C GLU A 238 27.71 26.77 -4.31
N ILE A 239 26.82 25.79 -4.52
CA ILE A 239 26.33 25.46 -5.86
C ILE A 239 25.18 26.39 -6.20
N SER A 240 25.41 27.32 -7.16
CA SER A 240 24.40 28.26 -7.64
C SER A 240 24.61 28.58 -9.12
N GLY A 241 23.58 29.04 -9.81
CA GLY A 241 23.66 29.50 -11.18
C GLY A 241 23.83 28.42 -12.25
N ILE A 242 23.53 27.15 -11.93
CA ILE A 242 23.49 26.05 -12.91
C ILE A 242 22.05 25.88 -13.37
N GLU A 243 21.82 26.00 -14.68
CA GLU A 243 20.50 25.80 -15.28
C GLU A 243 20.07 24.33 -15.17
N GLY A 244 18.79 24.09 -14.87
CA GLY A 244 18.23 22.76 -14.74
C GLY A 244 18.30 22.18 -13.31
N ILE A 245 18.92 22.85 -12.34
CA ILE A 245 18.87 22.44 -10.93
C ILE A 245 17.49 22.73 -10.34
N ILE A 246 16.92 21.72 -9.67
CA ILE A 246 15.65 21.81 -8.92
C ILE A 246 15.95 21.97 -7.43
N ASP A 247 16.89 21.19 -6.89
CA ASP A 247 17.25 21.20 -5.48
C ASP A 247 18.72 20.79 -5.26
N VAL A 248 19.35 21.34 -4.22
CA VAL A 248 20.70 20.99 -3.80
C VAL A 248 20.72 20.77 -2.30
N SER A 249 21.19 19.62 -1.88
CA SER A 249 21.36 19.28 -0.46
C SER A 249 22.79 18.83 -0.18
N ALA A 250 23.39 19.36 0.90
CA ALA A 250 24.70 18.93 1.36
C ALA A 250 24.58 17.60 2.11
N LYS A 251 25.34 16.59 1.68
CA LYS A 251 25.46 15.27 2.32
C LYS A 251 26.68 15.17 3.22
N GLY A 252 27.63 16.05 3.02
CA GLY A 252 28.90 16.13 3.75
C GLY A 252 29.58 17.47 3.48
N LYS A 253 30.84 17.59 3.93
CA LYS A 253 31.57 18.86 3.83
C LYS A 253 31.78 19.33 2.38
N ASN A 254 32.05 18.38 1.46
CA ASN A 254 32.32 18.66 0.04
C ASN A 254 31.44 17.81 -0.88
N THR A 255 30.46 17.08 -0.34
CA THR A 255 29.59 16.16 -1.08
C THR A 255 28.17 16.69 -1.11
N TYR A 256 27.62 16.78 -2.30
CA TYR A 256 26.30 17.35 -2.56
C TYR A 256 25.44 16.36 -3.32
N THR A 257 24.16 16.37 -3.01
CA THR A 257 23.12 15.72 -3.81
C THR A 257 22.40 16.80 -4.59
N ILE A 258 22.42 16.68 -5.90
CA ILE A 258 21.82 17.65 -6.84
C ILE A 258 20.66 16.98 -7.55
N LEU A 259 19.46 17.51 -7.41
CA LEU A 259 18.28 17.13 -8.17
C LEU A 259 18.14 18.07 -9.37
N ALA A 260 18.02 17.50 -10.57
CA ALA A 260 17.98 18.29 -11.81
C ALA A 260 16.88 17.80 -12.74
N SER A 261 16.35 18.71 -13.57
CA SER A 261 15.29 18.44 -14.55
C SER A 261 15.74 17.66 -15.80
N GLY A 262 16.97 17.18 -15.80
CA GLY A 262 17.59 16.40 -16.88
C GLY A 262 19.04 16.09 -16.60
N ASP A 263 19.75 15.60 -17.61
CA ASP A 263 21.18 15.32 -17.51
C ASP A 263 21.99 16.63 -17.62
N ILE A 264 22.41 17.13 -16.44
CA ILE A 264 23.19 18.37 -16.30
C ILE A 264 24.67 18.11 -15.91
N ARG A 265 25.20 16.93 -16.23
CA ARG A 265 26.59 16.60 -15.88
C ARG A 265 27.61 17.52 -16.52
N ALA A 266 27.34 17.98 -17.74
CA ALA A 266 28.19 18.95 -18.44
C ALA A 266 28.19 20.32 -17.73
N GLU A 267 27.04 20.81 -17.33
CA GLU A 267 26.82 22.07 -16.62
C GLU A 267 27.49 22.04 -15.22
N ILE A 268 27.41 20.91 -14.52
CA ILE A 268 28.10 20.71 -13.23
C ILE A 268 29.62 20.73 -13.43
N PHE A 269 30.12 20.12 -14.52
CA PHE A 269 31.54 20.15 -14.85
C PHE A 269 32.02 21.57 -15.18
N ASP A 270 31.28 22.30 -16.00
CA ASP A 270 31.59 23.70 -16.35
C ASP A 270 31.58 24.61 -15.11
N PHE A 271 30.64 24.40 -14.19
CA PHE A 271 30.60 25.10 -12.92
C PHE A 271 31.88 24.83 -12.09
N ALA A 272 32.32 23.58 -12.00
CA ALA A 272 33.55 23.24 -11.28
C ALA A 272 34.76 23.95 -11.88
N VAL A 273 34.89 23.98 -13.20
CA VAL A 273 35.99 24.69 -13.90
C VAL A 273 35.91 26.19 -13.64
N LYS A 274 34.75 26.81 -13.74
CA LYS A 274 34.54 28.26 -13.52
C LYS A 274 34.83 28.69 -12.09
N SER A 275 34.47 27.83 -11.11
CA SER A 275 34.72 28.07 -9.68
C SER A 275 36.14 27.73 -9.24
N GLY A 276 37.03 27.25 -10.14
CA GLY A 276 38.37 26.80 -9.81
C GLY A 276 38.42 25.55 -8.93
N ASN A 277 37.31 24.82 -8.85
CA ASN A 277 37.15 23.59 -8.09
C ASN A 277 37.38 22.35 -8.98
N LYS A 278 37.52 21.18 -8.38
CA LYS A 278 37.68 19.91 -9.09
C LYS A 278 36.62 18.93 -8.59
N ILE A 279 36.04 18.19 -9.51
CA ILE A 279 35.15 17.09 -9.20
C ILE A 279 35.99 15.85 -8.89
N LEU A 280 35.85 15.29 -7.69
CA LEU A 280 36.47 14.05 -7.29
C LEU A 280 35.63 12.84 -7.67
N THR A 281 34.33 12.96 -7.49
CA THR A 281 33.36 11.93 -7.86
C THR A 281 32.09 12.57 -8.38
N MET A 282 31.54 12.04 -9.46
CA MET A 282 30.19 12.37 -9.94
C MET A 282 29.50 11.10 -10.40
N LYS A 283 28.39 10.77 -9.78
CA LYS A 283 27.59 9.59 -10.13
C LYS A 283 26.12 9.95 -10.18
N THR A 284 25.42 9.35 -11.12
CA THR A 284 23.95 9.38 -11.14
C THR A 284 23.46 8.42 -10.05
N VAL A 285 22.56 8.90 -9.20
CA VAL A 285 21.94 8.13 -8.12
C VAL A 285 20.49 7.94 -8.48
N GLU A 286 20.03 6.69 -8.45
CA GLU A 286 18.59 6.42 -8.58
C GLU A 286 17.86 7.00 -7.37
N ARG A 287 16.79 7.75 -7.63
CA ARG A 287 15.93 8.25 -6.55
C ARG A 287 15.30 7.08 -5.81
N SER A 288 15.32 7.16 -4.51
CA SER A 288 14.60 6.18 -3.71
C SER A 288 13.09 6.38 -3.90
N MET A 289 12.35 5.27 -3.81
CA MET A 289 10.87 5.33 -3.84
C MET A 289 10.30 6.21 -2.73
N GLU A 290 11.00 6.28 -1.60
CA GLU A 290 10.66 7.11 -0.45
C GLU A 290 10.75 8.61 -0.78
N GLU A 291 11.76 9.02 -1.56
CA GLU A 291 11.91 10.41 -2.04
C GLU A 291 10.82 10.77 -3.05
N VAL A 292 10.53 9.88 -4.01
CA VAL A 292 9.43 10.06 -4.95
C VAL A 292 8.10 10.20 -4.22
N PHE A 293 7.82 9.32 -3.25
CA PHE A 293 6.60 9.39 -2.44
C PHE A 293 6.50 10.70 -1.64
N LYS A 294 7.60 11.13 -1.02
CA LYS A 294 7.65 12.38 -0.25
C LYS A 294 7.34 13.61 -1.11
N ASP A 295 7.81 13.64 -2.35
CA ASP A 295 7.55 14.75 -3.27
C ASP A 295 6.10 14.76 -3.76
N LEU A 296 5.50 13.59 -4.04
CA LEU A 296 4.10 13.46 -4.45
C LEU A 296 3.11 13.74 -3.32
N THR A 297 3.55 13.76 -2.06
CA THR A 297 2.68 13.91 -0.89
C THR A 297 2.91 15.19 -0.07
N LYS A 298 3.78 16.08 -0.54
CA LYS A 298 3.89 17.45 -0.03
C LYS A 298 2.64 18.25 -0.43
#